data_cf0126e07ec8fb10750c6a644ab55752
#
_entry.id   cf0126e07ec8fb10750c6a644ab55752
#
_cell.length_a   1.000
_cell.length_b   1.000
_cell.length_c   1.000
_cell.angle_alpha   90.00
_cell.angle_beta   90.00
_cell.angle_gamma   90.00
#
_symmetry.space_group_name_H-M   'P 1'
#
loop_
_entity.id
_entity.type
_entity.pdbx_description
1 polymer ?
#
loop_
_entity_poly.entity_id
_entity_poly.type
_entity_poly.pdbx_seq_one_letter_code
_entity_poly.pdbx_strand_id
1 'polypeptide(L)'
;MGSRFSIGIFLLSSLWIVFPCIGYTQEKDIIPSMDIGEEESINTTCFPSMEQKPMFVQCKDVSERERDTCFYHFFSQYLKQSILKSPYKELEGEATVLFSVEKDGSVALIRCVASSLYIRKEVQRTMEQFPKLIPAQQWGKPVRYFYRCRIRLN
;
A
#
# COMPACT_ATOMS: atom_id res chain seq x y z
N MET A 1 -50.17 -49.70 -39.52
CA MET A 1 -49.03 -49.37 -40.34
C MET A 1 -47.87 -49.05 -39.45
N GLY A 2 -46.96 -49.96 -39.40
CA GLY A 2 -45.85 -49.95 -38.44
C GLY A 2 -44.63 -49.14 -38.88
N SER A 3 -43.94 -48.62 -37.93
CA SER A 3 -42.61 -48.20 -38.16
C SER A 3 -41.71 -48.66 -36.96
N ARG A 4 -40.77 -49.51 -37.34
CA ARG A 4 -39.86 -50.20 -36.43
C ARG A 4 -38.72 -49.27 -36.03
N PHE A 5 -38.59 -48.99 -34.74
CA PHE A 5 -37.40 -48.32 -34.20
C PHE A 5 -36.25 -49.31 -33.98
N SER A 6 -35.19 -49.09 -34.69
CA SER A 6 -33.94 -49.84 -34.52
C SER A 6 -33.13 -49.17 -33.39
N ILE A 7 -32.83 -49.97 -32.38
CA ILE A 7 -32.00 -49.54 -31.23
C ILE A 7 -30.55 -49.70 -31.63
N GLY A 8 -29.89 -48.57 -31.89
CA GLY A 8 -28.44 -48.51 -32.05
C GLY A 8 -27.76 -48.38 -30.70
N ILE A 9 -27.06 -49.45 -30.31
CA ILE A 9 -26.22 -49.47 -29.12
C ILE A 9 -24.90 -48.73 -29.45
N PHE A 10 -24.76 -47.52 -28.98
CA PHE A 10 -23.45 -46.82 -29.00
C PHE A 10 -22.69 -47.15 -27.73
N LEU A 11 -21.66 -47.96 -27.86
CA LEU A 11 -20.63 -48.15 -26.86
C LEU A 11 -19.77 -46.87 -26.79
N LEU A 12 -20.03 -46.03 -25.83
CA LEU A 12 -19.15 -44.89 -25.49
C LEU A 12 -18.02 -45.39 -24.63
N SER A 13 -16.87 -45.56 -25.23
CA SER A 13 -15.60 -45.74 -24.58
C SER A 13 -15.29 -44.47 -23.74
N SER A 14 -15.32 -44.65 -22.42
CA SER A 14 -14.94 -43.62 -21.45
C SER A 14 -13.45 -43.32 -21.55
N LEU A 15 -13.11 -42.27 -22.27
CA LEU A 15 -11.77 -41.68 -22.25
C LEU A 15 -11.66 -40.85 -21.00
N TRP A 16 -11.06 -41.38 -19.96
CA TRP A 16 -10.66 -40.64 -18.75
C TRP A 16 -9.53 -39.71 -19.13
N ILE A 17 -9.86 -38.45 -19.42
CA ILE A 17 -8.86 -37.39 -19.49
C ILE A 17 -8.46 -37.08 -18.07
N VAL A 18 -7.31 -37.64 -17.65
CA VAL A 18 -6.61 -37.23 -16.42
C VAL A 18 -6.07 -35.84 -16.70
N PHE A 19 -6.78 -34.80 -16.23
CA PHE A 19 -6.21 -33.47 -16.13
C PHE A 19 -5.10 -33.52 -15.05
N PRO A 20 -3.85 -33.25 -15.39
CA PRO A 20 -2.86 -33.02 -14.35
C PRO A 20 -3.27 -31.74 -13.63
N CYS A 21 -3.57 -31.84 -12.34
CA CYS A 21 -3.61 -30.69 -11.44
C CYS A 21 -2.26 -30.01 -11.51
N ILE A 22 -2.15 -29.01 -12.39
CA ILE A 22 -1.09 -28.04 -12.29
C ILE A 22 -1.36 -27.30 -10.98
N GLY A 23 -0.58 -27.68 -9.96
CA GLY A 23 -0.58 -27.01 -8.69
C GLY A 23 -0.29 -25.52 -8.93
N TYR A 24 -1.31 -24.71 -8.78
CA TYR A 24 -1.15 -23.28 -8.57
C TYR A 24 -0.39 -23.15 -7.22
N THR A 25 0.91 -23.06 -7.29
CA THR A 25 1.65 -22.50 -6.18
C THR A 25 1.21 -21.07 -6.04
N GLN A 26 0.33 -20.82 -5.05
CA GLN A 26 0.12 -19.47 -4.55
C GLN A 26 1.49 -18.98 -4.09
N GLU A 27 2.09 -18.15 -4.92
CA GLU A 27 3.18 -17.29 -4.52
C GLU A 27 2.61 -16.39 -3.43
N LYS A 28 2.88 -16.79 -2.22
CA LYS A 28 2.50 -16.07 -1.02
C LYS A 28 3.40 -14.84 -1.01
N ASP A 29 2.86 -13.73 -1.52
CA ASP A 29 3.48 -12.42 -1.37
C ASP A 29 3.74 -12.21 0.12
N ILE A 30 4.94 -12.52 0.53
CA ILE A 30 5.44 -12.24 1.87
C ILE A 30 5.63 -10.74 1.93
N ILE A 31 4.58 -10.04 2.36
CA ILE A 31 4.72 -8.67 2.82
C ILE A 31 5.53 -8.77 4.11
N PRO A 32 6.77 -8.27 4.18
CA PRO A 32 7.51 -8.29 5.41
C PRO A 32 6.73 -7.44 6.42
N SER A 33 6.20 -8.09 7.45
CA SER A 33 5.66 -7.43 8.63
C SER A 33 6.85 -6.76 9.32
N MET A 34 7.08 -5.48 9.05
CA MET A 34 7.96 -4.67 9.86
C MET A 34 7.22 -4.38 11.18
N ASP A 35 7.32 -5.29 12.12
CA ASP A 35 7.08 -5.01 13.53
C ASP A 35 8.18 -4.07 14.00
N ILE A 36 7.83 -2.83 14.26
CA ILE A 36 8.68 -1.90 14.99
C ILE A 36 8.41 -2.17 16.48
N GLY A 37 9.06 -3.18 16.99
CA GLY A 37 9.17 -3.48 18.40
C GLY A 37 10.58 -3.92 18.68
N GLU A 38 11.24 -3.18 19.58
CA GLU A 38 12.50 -3.49 20.28
C GLU A 38 13.79 -3.51 19.46
N GLU A 39 14.73 -2.70 19.94
CA GLU A 39 16.12 -2.65 19.52
C GLU A 39 16.81 -3.99 19.82
N GLU A 40 16.74 -4.93 18.90
CA GLU A 40 17.78 -5.95 18.80
C GLU A 40 18.82 -5.47 17.80
N SER A 41 20.06 -5.37 18.26
CA SER A 41 21.24 -5.09 17.47
C SER A 41 21.40 -6.17 16.39
N ILE A 42 20.72 -6.00 15.26
CA ILE A 42 20.89 -6.85 14.09
C ILE A 42 22.20 -6.45 13.44
N ASN A 43 23.15 -7.37 13.48
CA ASN A 43 24.41 -7.34 12.72
C ASN A 43 24.17 -6.73 11.33
N THR A 44 24.88 -5.67 11.08
CA THR A 44 24.90 -4.87 9.87
C THR A 44 25.13 -5.72 8.62
N THR A 45 24.09 -6.30 8.06
CA THR A 45 24.06 -6.57 6.64
C THR A 45 23.96 -5.24 5.95
N CYS A 46 24.97 -4.89 5.15
CA CYS A 46 25.06 -3.63 4.44
C CYS A 46 23.89 -3.45 3.46
N PHE A 47 22.75 -3.02 3.96
CA PHE A 47 21.77 -2.37 3.10
C PHE A 47 22.35 -1.01 2.75
N PRO A 48 22.49 -0.67 1.47
CA PRO A 48 22.98 0.64 1.09
C PRO A 48 22.09 1.69 1.76
N SER A 49 22.69 2.52 2.60
CA SER A 49 21.97 3.57 3.30
C SER A 49 21.26 4.47 2.29
N MET A 50 19.99 4.72 2.51
CA MET A 50 19.24 5.66 1.69
C MET A 50 19.88 7.05 1.85
N GLU A 51 20.32 7.65 0.74
CA GLU A 51 20.95 8.98 0.77
C GLU A 51 19.95 10.05 1.15
N GLN A 52 18.72 9.94 0.64
CA GLN A 52 17.66 10.90 0.92
C GLN A 52 16.31 10.19 0.96
N LYS A 53 15.56 10.37 2.05
CA LYS A 53 14.16 9.97 2.13
C LYS A 53 13.27 10.98 1.39
N PRO A 54 12.05 10.57 0.95
CA PRO A 54 11.09 11.51 0.39
C PRO A 54 10.76 12.62 1.39
N MET A 55 10.55 13.83 0.90
CA MET A 55 10.22 14.96 1.77
C MET A 55 9.31 15.96 1.08
N PHE A 56 8.64 16.77 1.87
CA PHE A 56 7.99 17.98 1.40
C PHE A 56 9.03 19.02 0.99
N VAL A 57 8.69 19.87 0.03
CA VAL A 57 9.58 20.95 -0.41
C VAL A 57 9.98 21.85 0.76
N GLN A 58 9.05 22.08 1.70
CA GLN A 58 9.24 22.88 2.90
C GLN A 58 10.26 22.28 3.88
N CYS A 59 10.53 20.98 3.78
CA CYS A 59 11.49 20.29 4.64
C CYS A 59 12.89 20.18 4.01
N LYS A 60 13.14 20.79 2.86
CA LYS A 60 14.41 20.67 2.13
C LYS A 60 15.60 21.22 2.92
N ASP A 61 15.39 22.38 3.56
CA ASP A 61 16.44 23.10 4.26
C ASP A 61 16.55 22.76 5.75
N VAL A 62 15.77 21.75 6.18
CA VAL A 62 15.79 21.26 7.57
C VAL A 62 16.92 20.24 7.74
N SER A 63 17.52 20.20 8.92
CA SER A 63 18.61 19.27 9.24
C SER A 63 18.14 17.81 9.05
N GLU A 64 19.05 16.92 8.71
CA GLU A 64 18.73 15.50 8.44
C GLU A 64 18.00 14.84 9.62
N ARG A 65 18.39 15.17 10.85
CA ARG A 65 17.76 14.64 12.07
C ARG A 65 16.30 15.09 12.25
N GLU A 66 15.95 16.25 11.73
CA GLU A 66 14.61 16.84 11.88
C GLU A 66 13.71 16.59 10.67
N ARG A 67 14.25 16.05 9.57
CA ARG A 67 13.49 15.81 8.33
C ARG A 67 12.30 14.89 8.53
N ASP A 68 12.48 13.80 9.28
CA ASP A 68 11.38 12.88 9.56
C ASP A 68 10.28 13.57 10.37
N THR A 69 10.64 14.34 11.40
CA THR A 69 9.68 15.10 12.20
C THR A 69 8.96 16.15 11.36
N CYS A 70 9.68 16.88 10.51
CA CYS A 70 9.14 17.84 9.57
C CYS A 70 8.14 17.15 8.61
N PHE A 71 8.53 16.01 8.04
CA PHE A 71 7.69 15.24 7.14
C PHE A 71 6.36 14.83 7.81
N TYR A 72 6.44 14.21 8.99
CA TYR A 72 5.25 13.76 9.72
C TYR A 72 4.35 14.93 10.15
N HIS A 73 4.94 16.07 10.49
CA HIS A 73 4.19 17.27 10.81
C HIS A 73 3.35 17.74 9.62
N PHE A 74 3.96 17.97 8.46
CA PHE A 74 3.26 18.39 7.25
C PHE A 74 2.27 17.35 6.75
N PHE A 75 2.63 16.07 6.79
CA PHE A 75 1.73 14.98 6.42
C PHE A 75 0.47 14.95 7.28
N SER A 76 0.64 14.99 8.60
CA SER A 76 -0.48 15.00 9.54
C SER A 76 -1.33 16.25 9.40
N GLN A 77 -0.72 17.40 9.23
CA GLN A 77 -1.41 18.66 9.03
C GLN A 77 -2.24 18.66 7.73
N TYR A 78 -1.67 18.19 6.64
CA TYR A 78 -2.36 18.08 5.35
C TYR A 78 -3.57 17.18 5.44
N LEU A 79 -3.42 15.98 6.01
CA LEU A 79 -4.53 15.06 6.20
C LEU A 79 -5.62 15.65 7.12
N LYS A 80 -5.23 16.20 8.26
CA LYS A 80 -6.20 16.82 9.19
C LYS A 80 -6.97 17.94 8.53
N GLN A 81 -6.30 18.87 7.85
CA GLN A 81 -6.97 19.99 7.15
C GLN A 81 -7.90 19.51 6.03
N SER A 82 -7.53 18.46 5.30
CA SER A 82 -8.39 17.91 4.26
C SER A 82 -9.62 17.21 4.85
N ILE A 83 -9.45 16.48 5.94
CA ILE A 83 -10.53 15.77 6.63
C ILE A 83 -11.50 16.76 7.30
N LEU A 84 -11.01 17.86 7.86
CA LEU A 84 -11.85 18.91 8.44
C LEU A 84 -12.76 19.60 7.40
N LYS A 85 -12.39 19.57 6.12
CA LYS A 85 -13.21 20.05 5.00
C LYS A 85 -14.23 19.02 4.51
N SER A 86 -14.25 17.84 5.13
CA SER A 86 -15.19 16.79 4.81
C SER A 86 -16.64 17.19 5.13
N PRO A 87 -17.61 16.73 4.34
CA PRO A 87 -19.03 16.89 4.68
C PRO A 87 -19.45 16.10 5.92
N TYR A 88 -18.62 15.14 6.34
CA TYR A 88 -18.88 14.35 7.55
C TYR A 88 -18.41 15.14 8.77
N LYS A 89 -19.35 15.51 9.61
CA LYS A 89 -19.06 16.20 10.88
C LYS A 89 -18.51 15.18 11.89
N GLU A 90 -17.56 15.63 12.73
CA GLU A 90 -17.06 14.88 13.89
C GLU A 90 -16.36 13.55 13.53
N LEU A 91 -15.36 13.64 12.68
CA LEU A 91 -14.50 12.48 12.40
C LEU A 91 -13.43 12.35 13.49
N GLU A 92 -13.76 11.66 14.58
CA GLU A 92 -12.82 11.30 15.63
C GLU A 92 -12.31 9.87 15.45
N GLY A 93 -11.05 9.65 15.78
CA GLY A 93 -10.46 8.33 15.73
C GLY A 93 -9.05 8.29 15.16
N GLU A 94 -8.64 7.11 14.73
CA GLU A 94 -7.28 6.87 14.24
C GLU A 94 -7.30 6.23 12.85
N ALA A 95 -6.25 6.52 12.10
CA ALA A 95 -5.98 5.83 10.85
C ALA A 95 -4.48 5.51 10.72
N THR A 96 -4.19 4.32 10.22
CA THR A 96 -2.86 3.92 9.77
C THR A 96 -2.87 3.88 8.26
N VAL A 97 -1.99 4.68 7.67
CA VAL A 97 -1.89 4.88 6.22
C VAL A 97 -0.56 4.32 5.74
N LEU A 98 -0.61 3.36 4.85
CA LEU A 98 0.55 2.84 4.12
C LEU A 98 0.49 3.37 2.68
N PHE A 99 1.55 4.04 2.25
CA PHE A 99 1.62 4.62 0.91
C PHE A 99 3.04 4.57 0.35
N SER A 100 3.17 4.65 -0.95
CA SER A 100 4.45 4.81 -1.63
C SER A 100 4.62 6.22 -2.17
N VAL A 101 5.87 6.67 -2.20
CA VAL A 101 6.29 7.83 -2.98
C VAL A 101 7.06 7.30 -4.18
N GLU A 102 6.56 7.61 -5.35
CA GLU A 102 7.11 7.13 -6.62
C GLU A 102 8.36 7.95 -7.02
N LYS A 103 9.08 7.46 -8.04
CA LYS A 103 10.29 8.12 -8.54
C LYS A 103 10.05 9.54 -9.06
N ASP A 104 8.84 9.84 -9.50
CA ASP A 104 8.42 11.17 -9.97
C ASP A 104 7.86 12.07 -8.86
N GLY A 105 7.91 11.59 -7.61
CA GLY A 105 7.38 12.27 -6.44
C GLY A 105 5.87 12.10 -6.22
N SER A 106 5.14 11.43 -7.10
CA SER A 106 3.73 11.14 -6.89
C SER A 106 3.52 10.18 -5.72
N VAL A 107 2.38 10.30 -5.06
CA VAL A 107 2.04 9.50 -3.88
C VAL A 107 0.92 8.53 -4.24
N ALA A 108 1.11 7.25 -3.91
CA ALA A 108 0.12 6.22 -4.16
C ALA A 108 -0.27 5.53 -2.84
N LEU A 109 -1.56 5.58 -2.50
CA LEU A 109 -2.10 4.86 -1.35
C LEU A 109 -2.08 3.35 -1.59
N ILE A 110 -1.47 2.60 -0.69
CA ILE A 110 -1.42 1.13 -0.73
C ILE A 110 -2.50 0.56 0.17
N ARG A 111 -2.56 1.05 1.40
CA ARG A 111 -3.51 0.55 2.41
C ARG A 111 -3.88 1.64 3.40
N CYS A 112 -5.14 1.68 3.79
CA CYS A 112 -5.63 2.48 4.90
C CYS A 112 -6.44 1.61 5.85
N VAL A 113 -6.03 1.57 7.12
CA VAL A 113 -6.78 0.97 8.21
C VAL A 113 -7.22 2.11 9.12
N ALA A 114 -8.51 2.27 9.32
CA ALA A 114 -9.08 3.36 10.09
C ALA A 114 -10.17 2.85 11.05
N SER A 115 -10.41 3.59 12.13
CA SER A 115 -11.44 3.30 13.14
C SER A 115 -12.85 3.38 12.57
N SER A 116 -13.08 4.12 11.49
CA SER A 116 -14.36 4.20 10.80
C SER A 116 -14.22 4.17 9.27
N LEU A 117 -15.31 3.76 8.61
CA LEU A 117 -15.39 3.77 7.14
C LEU A 117 -15.31 5.19 6.58
N TYR A 118 -15.85 6.17 7.28
CA TYR A 118 -15.83 7.58 6.85
C TYR A 118 -14.42 8.14 6.86
N ILE A 119 -13.66 7.90 7.93
CA ILE A 119 -12.24 8.29 8.00
C ILE A 119 -11.45 7.65 6.86
N ARG A 120 -11.67 6.35 6.60
CA ARG A 120 -10.99 5.65 5.52
C ARG A 120 -11.28 6.27 4.15
N LYS A 121 -12.54 6.60 3.86
CA LYS A 121 -12.94 7.25 2.60
C LYS A 121 -12.30 8.63 2.44
N GLU A 122 -12.28 9.42 3.53
CA GLU A 122 -11.67 10.75 3.48
C GLU A 122 -10.15 10.70 3.34
N VAL A 123 -9.49 9.76 4.01
CA VAL A 123 -8.05 9.53 3.81
C VAL A 123 -7.78 9.13 2.36
N GLN A 124 -8.56 8.21 1.80
CA GLN A 124 -8.40 7.79 0.40
C GLN A 124 -8.57 8.98 -0.55
N ARG A 125 -9.64 9.74 -0.42
CA ARG A 125 -9.89 10.94 -1.23
C ARG A 125 -8.74 11.96 -1.12
N THR A 126 -8.21 12.14 0.09
CA THR A 126 -7.11 13.07 0.34
C THR A 126 -5.81 12.59 -0.29
N MET A 127 -5.52 11.29 -0.21
CA MET A 127 -4.32 10.70 -0.80
C MET A 127 -4.34 10.72 -2.33
N GLU A 128 -5.51 10.64 -2.97
CA GLU A 128 -5.66 10.78 -4.43
C GLU A 128 -5.31 12.20 -4.93
N GLN A 129 -5.47 13.20 -4.06
CA GLN A 129 -5.16 14.61 -4.35
C GLN A 129 -3.87 15.08 -3.68
N PHE A 130 -3.06 14.13 -3.19
CA PHE A 130 -1.86 14.48 -2.43
C PHE A 130 -0.82 15.20 -3.31
N PRO A 131 -0.18 16.26 -2.81
CA PRO A 131 0.82 17.00 -3.57
C PRO A 131 2.04 16.12 -3.86
N LYS A 132 2.73 16.42 -4.95
CA LYS A 132 3.99 15.76 -5.24
C LYS A 132 5.04 16.11 -4.19
N LEU A 133 5.79 15.08 -3.81
CA LEU A 133 6.92 15.18 -2.87
C LEU A 133 8.25 15.19 -3.64
N ILE A 134 9.30 15.63 -2.99
CA ILE A 134 10.67 15.35 -3.44
C ILE A 134 10.89 13.84 -3.24
N PRO A 135 11.23 13.07 -4.30
CA PRO A 135 11.38 11.62 -4.18
C PRO A 135 12.61 11.21 -3.37
N ALA A 136 12.60 9.98 -2.87
CA ALA A 136 13.77 9.38 -2.28
C ALA A 136 14.90 9.26 -3.32
N GLN A 137 16.14 9.34 -2.86
CA GLN A 137 17.32 9.15 -3.69
C GLN A 137 18.25 8.09 -3.11
N GLN A 138 18.77 7.27 -4.01
CA GLN A 138 19.81 6.29 -3.73
C GLN A 138 20.81 6.32 -4.88
N TRP A 139 22.08 6.56 -4.56
CA TRP A 139 23.17 6.77 -5.54
C TRP A 139 22.83 7.82 -6.62
N GLY A 140 22.26 8.94 -6.16
CA GLY A 140 21.85 10.06 -7.02
C GLY A 140 20.68 9.75 -7.96
N LYS A 141 20.02 8.59 -7.82
CA LYS A 141 18.87 8.19 -8.64
C LYS A 141 17.59 8.19 -7.82
N PRO A 142 16.48 8.68 -8.37
CA PRO A 142 15.19 8.61 -7.70
C PRO A 142 14.73 7.16 -7.58
N VAL A 143 14.29 6.78 -6.37
CA VAL A 143 13.77 5.45 -6.06
C VAL A 143 12.40 5.54 -5.40
N ARG A 144 11.62 4.46 -5.50
CA ARG A 144 10.36 4.34 -4.77
C ARG A 144 10.64 4.13 -3.30
N TYR A 145 9.83 4.77 -2.45
CA TYR A 145 9.93 4.65 -1.00
C TYR A 145 8.56 4.41 -0.37
N PHE A 146 8.49 3.66 0.72
CA PHE A 146 7.26 3.34 1.42
C PHE A 146 7.22 4.01 2.77
N TYR A 147 6.08 4.61 3.08
CA TYR A 147 5.79 5.18 4.40
C TYR A 147 4.62 4.49 5.07
N ARG A 148 4.74 4.31 6.38
CA ARG A 148 3.64 3.93 7.26
C ARG A 148 3.45 5.01 8.30
N CYS A 149 2.34 5.71 8.23
CA CYS A 149 2.02 6.82 9.12
C CYS A 149 0.75 6.52 9.91
N ARG A 150 0.78 6.80 11.22
CA ARG A 150 -0.41 6.77 12.07
C ARG A 150 -0.84 8.20 12.34
N ILE A 151 -2.11 8.48 12.12
CA ILE A 151 -2.73 9.78 12.41
C ILE A 151 -3.83 9.60 13.43
N ARG A 152 -3.97 10.59 14.31
CA ARG A 152 -5.08 10.70 15.25
C ARG A 152 -5.86 11.96 14.93
N LEU A 153 -7.18 11.79 14.81
CA LEU A 153 -8.16 12.83 14.60
C LEU A 153 -8.91 13.03 15.92
N ASN A 154 -8.80 14.21 16.47
CA ASN A 154 -9.46 14.62 17.71
C ASN A 154 -10.36 15.80 17.38
#